data_b1cc8e3f274044384a92fb7cb213be19
#
_entry.id   b1cc8e3f274044384a92fb7cb213be19
#
_cell.length_a   1.000
_cell.length_b   1.000
_cell.length_c   1.000
_cell.angle_alpha   90.00
_cell.angle_beta   90.00
_cell.angle_gamma   90.00
#
_symmetry.space_group_name_H-M   'P 1'
#
loop_
_entity.id
_entity.type
_entity.pdbx_description
1 polymer ?
#
loop_
_entity_poly.entity_id
_entity_poly.type
_entity_poly.pdbx_seq_one_letter_code
_entity_poly.pdbx_strand_id
1 'polypeptide(L)'
;MSLAPSAMPSHSRSTFAPALTAASSSSSAATACTNSTKLAGWSNRRLAMLTIAVPVSETSVSDATSEVSAGAGGVLLFGSKAPSDLGSRLTTLKSHVPGHLGLLVMTDEEGGGIQRMSNLVGSLPWPAYMGAHWTPAQIQQNVTKVAKKMAAAQVNMDLAPVVDVDGRNVAPSKTNPDGWRSFSGNTTVVSKAGVAYMNGLRAGGVIPVVKHFPGLGGSTYNSDFGPARTLPWSTLQKVGIPPFTAAIKAGAPAIMVSNNIVPGLGTNPASLSPTAITSELRGKMGFKGLVVTDSLSAKAISAAGFSIPAAAVQALRSGADMVMFDLGGNVSSQTSSIATAITNAVTGGHLSRSRLIDAAGHVLAVRHVNLCS
;
A
#
# COMPACT_ATOMS: atom_id res chain seq x y z
N MET A 1 55.46 -58.13 -11.59
CA MET A 1 55.17 -59.55 -11.86
C MET A 1 53.65 -59.60 -12.01
N SER A 2 53.09 -59.94 -13.04
CA SER A 2 53.11 -60.76 -14.23
C SER A 2 51.78 -60.54 -14.90
N LEU A 3 51.79 -59.97 -16.07
CA LEU A 3 51.44 -60.47 -17.37
C LEU A 3 49.92 -60.73 -17.61
N ALA A 4 49.47 -60.09 -18.65
CA ALA A 4 48.24 -60.30 -19.44
C ALA A 4 48.25 -61.70 -20.13
N PRO A 5 47.17 -62.11 -20.85
CA PRO A 5 46.98 -61.59 -22.21
C PRO A 5 45.51 -61.50 -22.72
N SER A 6 45.38 -60.65 -23.71
CA SER A 6 44.63 -60.62 -24.99
C SER A 6 43.64 -61.75 -25.36
N ALA A 7 42.50 -61.35 -25.90
CA ALA A 7 41.92 -61.90 -27.13
C ALA A 7 40.82 -60.97 -27.72
N MET A 8 41.00 -60.61 -28.99
CA MET A 8 39.97 -60.17 -29.95
C MET A 8 39.58 -61.36 -30.84
N PRO A 9 38.67 -61.21 -31.85
CA PRO A 9 37.42 -60.46 -31.99
C PRO A 9 36.26 -61.37 -32.54
N SER A 10 35.05 -60.90 -32.59
CA SER A 10 34.10 -61.46 -33.54
C SER A 10 33.16 -60.38 -34.09
N HIS A 11 33.05 -60.32 -35.38
CA HIS A 11 32.15 -59.54 -36.21
C HIS A 11 30.71 -60.04 -36.09
N SER A 12 29.72 -59.11 -36.03
CA SER A 12 28.40 -59.38 -36.61
C SER A 12 27.64 -58.09 -36.98
N ARG A 13 27.37 -58.07 -38.21
CA ARG A 13 26.32 -57.49 -39.06
C ARG A 13 25.46 -56.34 -38.55
N SER A 14 25.61 -55.27 -39.29
CA SER A 14 24.68 -54.16 -39.48
C SER A 14 23.32 -54.68 -39.97
N THR A 15 22.23 -54.25 -39.26
CA THR A 15 20.88 -54.17 -39.79
C THR A 15 20.37 -52.73 -39.67
N PHE A 16 20.16 -52.12 -40.82
CA PHE A 16 19.51 -50.80 -40.93
C PHE A 16 18.05 -50.95 -40.49
N ALA A 17 17.63 -50.14 -39.49
CA ALA A 17 16.24 -49.84 -39.18
C ALA A 17 15.88 -48.45 -39.68
N PRO A 18 14.69 -48.20 -40.23
CA PRO A 18 14.33 -46.92 -40.79
C PRO A 18 14.10 -45.87 -39.70
N ALA A 19 14.60 -44.65 -39.94
CA ALA A 19 14.40 -43.49 -39.08
C ALA A 19 12.90 -43.14 -39.00
N LEU A 20 12.30 -43.27 -37.83
CA LEU A 20 11.03 -42.68 -37.49
C LEU A 20 11.25 -41.18 -37.26
N THR A 21 10.78 -40.37 -38.17
CA THR A 21 10.64 -38.91 -37.98
C THR A 21 9.65 -38.68 -36.84
N ALA A 22 10.18 -38.33 -35.66
CA ALA A 22 9.39 -37.82 -34.55
C ALA A 22 8.85 -36.43 -34.96
N ALA A 23 7.56 -36.34 -35.24
CA ALA A 23 6.87 -35.09 -35.33
C ALA A 23 6.90 -34.41 -33.95
N SER A 24 7.67 -33.35 -33.81
CA SER A 24 7.67 -32.49 -32.63
C SER A 24 6.33 -31.77 -32.58
N SER A 25 5.35 -32.31 -31.86
CA SER A 25 4.17 -31.61 -31.47
C SER A 25 4.59 -30.55 -30.44
N SER A 26 4.77 -29.29 -30.91
CA SER A 26 4.85 -28.13 -30.04
C SER A 26 3.48 -27.94 -29.40
N SER A 27 3.26 -28.56 -28.24
CA SER A 27 2.15 -28.19 -27.38
C SER A 27 2.44 -26.79 -26.85
N SER A 28 1.79 -25.78 -27.40
CA SER A 28 1.73 -24.48 -26.76
C SER A 28 1.04 -24.69 -25.42
N ALA A 29 1.81 -24.69 -24.34
CA ALA A 29 1.24 -24.69 -23.00
C ALA A 29 0.32 -23.46 -22.90
N ALA A 30 -0.97 -23.68 -22.78
CA ALA A 30 -1.93 -22.61 -22.58
C ALA A 30 -1.49 -21.83 -21.34
N THR A 31 -1.15 -20.55 -21.50
CA THR A 31 -0.70 -19.71 -20.40
C THR A 31 -1.82 -19.67 -19.36
N ALA A 32 -1.56 -20.13 -18.14
CA ALA A 32 -2.54 -20.16 -17.07
C ALA A 32 -3.09 -18.75 -16.84
N CYS A 33 -4.41 -18.63 -16.68
CA CYS A 33 -5.04 -17.34 -16.39
C CYS A 33 -4.57 -16.84 -15.02
N THR A 34 -4.10 -15.59 -14.97
CA THR A 34 -3.73 -14.88 -13.75
C THR A 34 -4.24 -13.44 -13.84
N ASN A 35 -4.36 -12.74 -12.70
CA ASN A 35 -4.67 -11.30 -12.74
C ASN A 35 -3.69 -10.53 -13.62
N SER A 36 -2.41 -10.86 -13.58
CA SER A 36 -1.37 -10.20 -14.40
C SER A 36 -1.62 -10.39 -15.90
N THR A 37 -1.98 -11.62 -16.34
CA THR A 37 -2.29 -11.88 -17.77
C THR A 37 -3.54 -11.14 -18.22
N LYS A 38 -4.56 -11.01 -17.38
CA LYS A 38 -5.77 -10.21 -17.67
C LYS A 38 -5.47 -8.72 -17.72
N LEU A 39 -4.71 -8.20 -16.74
CA LEU A 39 -4.30 -6.79 -16.69
C LEU A 39 -3.42 -6.41 -17.88
N ALA A 40 -2.63 -7.32 -18.43
CA ALA A 40 -1.83 -7.08 -19.63
C ALA A 40 -2.69 -6.69 -20.86
N GLY A 41 -3.96 -7.07 -20.91
CA GLY A 41 -4.92 -6.66 -21.95
C GLY A 41 -5.57 -5.29 -21.73
N TRP A 42 -5.37 -4.64 -20.57
CA TRP A 42 -6.00 -3.35 -20.27
C TRP A 42 -5.21 -2.17 -20.85
N SER A 43 -5.91 -1.06 -21.14
CA SER A 43 -5.23 0.18 -21.52
C SER A 43 -4.39 0.75 -20.38
N ASN A 44 -3.32 1.50 -20.70
CA ASN A 44 -2.48 2.15 -19.70
C ASN A 44 -3.30 3.08 -18.80
N ARG A 45 -4.31 3.79 -19.36
CA ARG A 45 -5.17 4.66 -18.58
C ARG A 45 -6.03 3.89 -17.57
N ARG A 46 -6.60 2.74 -17.96
CA ARG A 46 -7.38 1.89 -17.04
C ARG A 46 -6.51 1.34 -15.90
N LEU A 47 -5.29 0.93 -16.21
CA LEU A 47 -4.32 0.51 -15.20
C LEU A 47 -3.94 1.67 -14.27
N ALA A 48 -3.68 2.88 -14.84
CA ALA A 48 -3.35 4.07 -14.07
C ALA A 48 -4.47 4.46 -13.10
N MET A 49 -5.74 4.49 -13.56
CA MET A 49 -6.88 4.79 -12.69
C MET A 49 -6.96 3.84 -11.49
N LEU A 50 -6.67 2.56 -11.69
CA LEU A 50 -6.70 1.57 -10.60
C LEU A 50 -5.64 1.84 -9.51
N THR A 51 -4.58 2.59 -9.81
CA THR A 51 -3.53 2.95 -8.84
C THR A 51 -3.81 4.26 -8.08
N ILE A 52 -4.97 4.88 -8.26
CA ILE A 52 -5.30 6.18 -7.66
C ILE A 52 -6.37 6.00 -6.58
N ALA A 53 -6.11 6.55 -5.39
CA ALA A 53 -7.07 6.78 -4.33
C ALA A 53 -7.59 8.23 -4.44
N VAL A 54 -8.87 8.39 -4.71
CA VAL A 54 -9.50 9.70 -4.94
C VAL A 54 -10.03 10.26 -3.62
N PRO A 55 -9.63 11.46 -3.19
CA PRO A 55 -10.18 12.07 -1.98
C PRO A 55 -11.62 12.50 -2.19
N VAL A 56 -12.45 12.31 -1.17
CA VAL A 56 -13.85 12.72 -1.20
C VAL A 56 -14.35 13.06 0.21
N SER A 57 -15.26 14.02 0.31
CA SER A 57 -15.91 14.30 1.59
C SER A 57 -16.84 13.15 2.00
N GLU A 58 -16.81 12.77 3.27
CA GLU A 58 -17.75 11.79 3.83
C GLU A 58 -19.23 12.21 3.72
N THR A 59 -19.47 13.53 3.60
CA THR A 59 -20.80 14.08 3.43
C THR A 59 -21.29 14.12 1.98
N SER A 60 -20.37 13.99 1.00
CA SER A 60 -20.64 14.13 -0.45
C SER A 60 -19.93 13.06 -1.27
N VAL A 61 -20.01 11.79 -0.85
CA VAL A 61 -19.27 10.69 -1.51
C VAL A 61 -19.64 10.51 -2.99
N SER A 62 -20.82 11.00 -3.42
CA SER A 62 -21.24 11.02 -4.82
C SER A 62 -20.32 11.86 -5.74
N ASP A 63 -19.57 12.80 -5.17
CA ASP A 63 -18.65 13.65 -5.96
C ASP A 63 -17.53 12.83 -6.61
N ALA A 64 -17.25 11.61 -6.11
CA ALA A 64 -16.28 10.68 -6.71
C ALA A 64 -16.89 9.72 -7.76
N THR A 65 -18.17 9.88 -8.12
CA THR A 65 -18.87 8.93 -9.03
C THR A 65 -18.19 8.82 -10.40
N SER A 66 -17.73 9.93 -10.97
CA SER A 66 -17.05 9.93 -12.28
C SER A 66 -15.72 9.17 -12.25
N GLU A 67 -14.92 9.35 -11.19
CA GLU A 67 -13.62 8.70 -11.01
C GLU A 67 -13.78 7.21 -10.72
N VAL A 68 -14.76 6.85 -9.91
CA VAL A 68 -15.11 5.44 -9.63
C VAL A 68 -15.60 4.75 -10.90
N SER A 69 -16.46 5.39 -11.69
CA SER A 69 -16.92 4.86 -12.99
C SER A 69 -15.78 4.75 -14.00
N ALA A 70 -14.77 5.63 -13.91
CA ALA A 70 -13.56 5.55 -14.72
C ALA A 70 -12.56 4.48 -14.24
N GLY A 71 -12.84 3.79 -13.13
CA GLY A 71 -12.04 2.68 -12.61
C GLY A 71 -11.02 3.08 -11.55
N ALA A 72 -11.23 4.16 -10.80
CA ALA A 72 -10.38 4.51 -9.66
C ALA A 72 -10.25 3.33 -8.68
N GLY A 73 -9.03 3.11 -8.17
CA GLY A 73 -8.72 2.00 -7.27
C GLY A 73 -9.35 2.13 -5.90
N GLY A 74 -9.60 3.35 -5.45
CA GLY A 74 -10.23 3.60 -4.16
C GLY A 74 -10.68 5.04 -4.00
N VAL A 75 -11.39 5.28 -2.91
CA VAL A 75 -11.71 6.62 -2.41
C VAL A 75 -11.18 6.77 -0.99
N LEU A 76 -10.71 7.97 -0.64
CA LEU A 76 -10.25 8.33 0.70
C LEU A 76 -11.23 9.36 1.27
N LEU A 77 -11.89 8.98 2.37
CA LEU A 77 -12.88 9.80 3.05
C LEU A 77 -12.21 10.89 3.90
N PHE A 78 -12.65 12.12 3.72
CA PHE A 78 -12.28 13.27 4.52
C PHE A 78 -13.51 13.80 5.24
N GLY A 79 -13.33 14.17 6.50
CA GLY A 79 -14.36 14.75 7.35
C GLY A 79 -14.02 14.59 8.82
N SER A 80 -15.01 14.82 9.69
CA SER A 80 -14.89 14.67 11.15
C SER A 80 -16.19 14.22 11.81
N LYS A 81 -17.26 14.09 11.01
CA LYS A 81 -18.59 13.68 11.47
C LYS A 81 -19.37 13.05 10.33
N ALA A 82 -19.17 11.77 10.15
CA ALA A 82 -19.80 11.01 9.08
C ALA A 82 -21.34 11.01 9.19
N PRO A 83 -22.08 11.14 8.07
CA PRO A 83 -23.54 11.06 8.08
C PRO A 83 -24.01 9.65 8.45
N SER A 84 -25.17 9.55 9.11
CA SER A 84 -25.73 8.26 9.56
C SER A 84 -26.05 7.29 8.42
N ASP A 85 -26.27 7.80 7.22
CA ASP A 85 -26.54 7.05 6.00
C ASP A 85 -25.30 6.84 5.10
N LEU A 86 -24.07 7.09 5.62
CA LEU A 86 -22.81 6.91 4.88
C LEU A 86 -22.76 5.54 4.20
N GLY A 87 -23.16 4.46 4.89
CA GLY A 87 -23.10 3.10 4.35
C GLY A 87 -23.95 2.92 3.09
N SER A 88 -25.16 3.47 3.04
CA SER A 88 -26.01 3.42 1.85
C SER A 88 -25.46 4.30 0.72
N ARG A 89 -24.92 5.47 1.01
CA ARG A 89 -24.26 6.33 0.02
C ARG A 89 -23.04 5.63 -0.60
N LEU A 90 -22.21 4.97 0.22
CA LEU A 90 -21.06 4.20 -0.27
C LEU A 90 -21.48 2.96 -1.05
N THR A 91 -22.60 2.31 -0.70
CA THR A 91 -23.17 1.22 -1.49
C THR A 91 -23.57 1.71 -2.88
N THR A 92 -24.22 2.87 -2.97
CA THR A 92 -24.55 3.52 -4.25
C THR A 92 -23.27 3.85 -5.03
N LEU A 93 -22.25 4.46 -4.39
CA LEU A 93 -20.99 4.77 -5.07
C LEU A 93 -20.32 3.50 -5.62
N LYS A 94 -20.29 2.42 -4.84
CA LYS A 94 -19.71 1.12 -5.25
C LYS A 94 -20.41 0.50 -6.46
N SER A 95 -21.71 0.78 -6.67
CA SER A 95 -22.45 0.26 -7.83
C SER A 95 -21.99 0.83 -9.16
N HIS A 96 -21.24 1.94 -9.14
CA HIS A 96 -20.63 2.54 -10.33
C HIS A 96 -19.27 1.94 -10.70
N VAL A 97 -18.72 1.03 -9.89
CA VAL A 97 -17.42 0.39 -10.20
C VAL A 97 -17.57 -0.51 -11.43
N PRO A 98 -16.73 -0.35 -12.47
CA PRO A 98 -16.82 -1.17 -13.67
C PRO A 98 -16.45 -2.64 -13.39
N GLY A 99 -17.30 -3.55 -13.81
CA GLY A 99 -17.13 -4.98 -13.59
C GLY A 99 -17.22 -5.34 -12.10
N HIS A 100 -16.53 -6.40 -11.68
CA HIS A 100 -16.51 -6.87 -10.29
C HIS A 100 -15.20 -6.49 -9.56
N LEU A 101 -14.64 -5.32 -9.88
CA LEU A 101 -13.30 -4.93 -9.39
C LEU A 101 -13.30 -4.58 -7.89
N GLY A 102 -14.46 -4.27 -7.31
CA GLY A 102 -14.55 -3.74 -5.96
C GLY A 102 -13.96 -2.31 -5.85
N LEU A 103 -14.09 -1.70 -4.69
CA LEU A 103 -13.56 -0.36 -4.40
C LEU A 103 -12.92 -0.37 -3.01
N LEU A 104 -11.69 0.15 -2.88
CA LEU A 104 -11.15 0.49 -1.57
C LEU A 104 -11.85 1.76 -1.08
N VAL A 105 -12.45 1.70 0.10
CA VAL A 105 -12.99 2.86 0.78
C VAL A 105 -12.17 3.05 2.05
N MET A 106 -11.34 4.08 2.04
CA MET A 106 -10.31 4.35 3.04
C MET A 106 -10.72 5.48 3.95
N THR A 107 -10.24 5.44 5.19
CA THR A 107 -10.39 6.52 6.17
C THR A 107 -9.22 6.49 7.16
N ASP A 108 -9.10 7.52 8.01
CA ASP A 108 -8.19 7.56 9.15
C ASP A 108 -8.99 7.36 10.44
N GLU A 109 -8.92 6.18 11.03
CA GLU A 109 -9.49 5.86 12.34
C GLU A 109 -8.37 5.43 13.30
N GLU A 110 -7.34 6.30 13.48
CA GLU A 110 -6.17 6.02 14.32
C GLU A 110 -6.49 5.98 15.82
N GLY A 111 -7.51 6.71 16.23
CA GLY A 111 -7.85 7.01 17.62
C GLY A 111 -7.56 8.45 18.02
N GLY A 112 -8.09 8.86 19.18
CA GLY A 112 -7.98 10.22 19.68
C GLY A 112 -8.60 11.24 18.74
N GLY A 113 -7.84 12.28 18.43
CA GLY A 113 -8.29 13.36 17.52
C GLY A 113 -8.19 13.02 16.03
N ILE A 114 -7.67 11.84 15.67
CA ILE A 114 -7.61 11.40 14.27
C ILE A 114 -8.56 10.22 14.07
N GLN A 115 -9.82 10.54 14.06
CA GLN A 115 -10.94 9.66 13.72
C GLN A 115 -11.96 10.45 12.89
N ARG A 116 -12.19 10.04 11.65
CA ARG A 116 -13.11 10.74 10.73
C ARG A 116 -14.57 10.43 11.05
N MET A 117 -14.84 9.19 11.47
CA MET A 117 -16.21 8.68 11.62
C MET A 117 -16.49 8.13 13.02
N SER A 118 -15.82 8.63 14.07
CA SER A 118 -15.99 8.17 15.46
C SER A 118 -17.44 8.22 15.95
N ASN A 119 -18.24 9.18 15.44
CA ASN A 119 -19.66 9.28 15.74
C ASN A 119 -20.50 8.08 15.25
N LEU A 120 -20.06 7.37 14.22
CA LEU A 120 -20.74 6.15 13.71
C LEU A 120 -20.12 4.87 14.30
N VAL A 121 -18.80 4.82 14.42
CA VAL A 121 -18.09 3.57 14.73
C VAL A 121 -17.69 3.46 16.20
N GLY A 122 -17.71 4.56 16.93
CA GLY A 122 -17.28 4.68 18.33
C GLY A 122 -15.85 5.19 18.43
N SER A 123 -15.56 5.83 19.57
CA SER A 123 -14.27 6.46 19.82
C SER A 123 -13.25 5.44 20.33
N LEU A 124 -12.00 5.59 19.86
CA LEU A 124 -10.81 5.00 20.44
C LEU A 124 -9.99 6.11 21.10
N PRO A 125 -9.30 5.85 22.23
CA PRO A 125 -8.37 6.81 22.77
C PRO A 125 -7.15 6.98 21.85
N TRP A 126 -6.32 8.00 22.12
CA TRP A 126 -5.04 8.15 21.44
C TRP A 126 -4.19 6.88 21.55
N PRO A 127 -3.42 6.51 20.50
CA PRO A 127 -2.48 5.38 20.55
C PRO A 127 -1.54 5.42 21.75
N ALA A 128 -1.04 6.61 22.15
CA ALA A 128 -0.22 6.76 23.37
C ALA A 128 -0.93 6.28 24.64
N TYR A 129 -2.22 6.55 24.77
CA TYR A 129 -3.02 6.02 25.89
C TYR A 129 -3.15 4.50 25.79
N MET A 130 -3.45 3.97 24.61
CA MET A 130 -3.57 2.52 24.38
C MET A 130 -2.25 1.81 24.73
N GLY A 131 -1.10 2.34 24.29
CA GLY A 131 0.22 1.78 24.54
C GLY A 131 0.61 1.79 26.02
N ALA A 132 0.14 2.80 26.78
CA ALA A 132 0.42 2.94 28.20
C ALA A 132 -0.51 2.13 29.11
N HIS A 133 -1.79 1.93 28.72
CA HIS A 133 -2.83 1.44 29.63
C HIS A 133 -3.51 0.15 29.17
N TRP A 134 -3.38 -0.26 27.91
CA TRP A 134 -4.04 -1.44 27.38
C TRP A 134 -3.05 -2.56 27.06
N THR A 135 -3.44 -3.77 27.38
CA THR A 135 -2.74 -4.95 26.86
C THR A 135 -2.97 -5.10 25.35
N PRO A 136 -2.10 -5.80 24.61
CA PRO A 136 -2.34 -6.08 23.19
C PRO A 136 -3.71 -6.73 22.91
N ALA A 137 -4.19 -7.61 23.81
CA ALA A 137 -5.51 -8.22 23.68
C ALA A 137 -6.64 -7.20 23.80
N GLN A 138 -6.54 -6.24 24.72
CA GLN A 138 -7.51 -5.15 24.86
C GLN A 138 -7.50 -4.22 23.65
N ILE A 139 -6.31 -3.88 23.10
CA ILE A 139 -6.20 -3.11 21.85
C ILE A 139 -6.94 -3.85 20.74
N GLN A 140 -6.59 -5.11 20.50
CA GLN A 140 -7.23 -5.92 19.45
C GLN A 140 -8.75 -5.98 19.63
N GLN A 141 -9.24 -6.26 20.83
CA GLN A 141 -10.67 -6.39 21.10
C GLN A 141 -11.43 -5.08 20.81
N ASN A 142 -10.92 -3.94 21.28
CA ASN A 142 -11.61 -2.66 21.09
C ASN A 142 -11.56 -2.18 19.64
N VAL A 143 -10.42 -2.34 18.96
CA VAL A 143 -10.29 -2.04 17.53
C VAL A 143 -11.21 -2.95 16.70
N THR A 144 -11.36 -4.25 17.06
CA THR A 144 -12.31 -5.14 16.36
C THR A 144 -13.75 -4.63 16.42
N LYS A 145 -14.17 -4.04 17.56
CA LYS A 145 -15.53 -3.48 17.69
C LYS A 145 -15.73 -2.29 16.74
N VAL A 146 -14.76 -1.40 16.66
CA VAL A 146 -14.76 -0.24 15.75
C VAL A 146 -14.74 -0.72 14.29
N ALA A 147 -13.83 -1.62 13.95
CA ALA A 147 -13.66 -2.15 12.60
C ALA A 147 -14.94 -2.85 12.08
N LYS A 148 -15.65 -3.61 12.91
CA LYS A 148 -16.95 -4.21 12.53
C LYS A 148 -17.98 -3.14 12.13
N LYS A 149 -18.00 -2.01 12.83
CA LYS A 149 -18.90 -0.90 12.50
C LYS A 149 -18.43 -0.16 11.24
N MET A 150 -17.12 -0.01 11.02
CA MET A 150 -16.56 0.51 9.76
C MET A 150 -17.00 -0.37 8.58
N ALA A 151 -16.84 -1.68 8.68
CA ALA A 151 -17.25 -2.62 7.65
C ALA A 151 -18.77 -2.55 7.38
N ALA A 152 -19.61 -2.44 8.43
CA ALA A 152 -21.05 -2.23 8.31
C ALA A 152 -21.40 -0.90 7.61
N ALA A 153 -20.58 0.15 7.83
CA ALA A 153 -20.68 1.42 7.12
C ALA A 153 -20.02 1.40 5.72
N GLN A 154 -19.66 0.23 5.19
CA GLN A 154 -19.07 0.03 3.87
C GLN A 154 -17.64 0.59 3.72
N VAL A 155 -16.96 0.93 4.79
CA VAL A 155 -15.54 1.29 4.83
C VAL A 155 -14.73 0.01 5.03
N ASN A 156 -13.79 -0.26 4.14
CA ASN A 156 -13.06 -1.54 4.10
C ASN A 156 -11.55 -1.43 4.23
N MET A 157 -11.01 -0.20 4.37
CA MET A 157 -9.58 0.02 4.61
C MET A 157 -9.40 1.17 5.61
N ASP A 158 -8.49 0.97 6.57
CA ASP A 158 -8.11 1.99 7.54
C ASP A 158 -6.64 2.34 7.39
N LEU A 159 -6.34 3.63 7.27
CA LEU A 159 -4.98 4.16 7.23
C LEU A 159 -4.38 4.16 8.66
N ALA A 160 -4.41 3.00 9.29
CA ALA A 160 -3.93 2.69 10.64
C ALA A 160 -3.47 1.22 10.70
N PRO A 161 -2.62 0.84 11.66
CA PRO A 161 -2.09 1.62 12.78
C PRO A 161 -0.89 2.50 12.42
N VAL A 162 -0.69 3.57 13.22
CA VAL A 162 0.58 4.29 13.29
C VAL A 162 1.56 3.45 14.12
N VAL A 163 2.69 3.07 13.53
CA VAL A 163 3.76 2.29 14.20
C VAL A 163 5.06 3.08 14.31
N ASP A 164 4.97 4.38 14.18
CA ASP A 164 6.07 5.30 14.44
C ASP A 164 6.43 5.27 15.93
N VAL A 165 7.73 5.32 16.26
CA VAL A 165 8.24 5.22 17.63
C VAL A 165 8.57 6.62 18.14
N ASP A 166 7.67 7.22 18.90
CA ASP A 166 7.83 8.56 19.49
C ASP A 166 7.40 8.56 20.95
N GLY A 167 8.30 8.97 21.83
CA GLY A 167 8.04 9.06 23.27
C GLY A 167 7.55 10.43 23.74
N ARG A 168 7.33 11.38 22.84
CA ARG A 168 6.90 12.72 23.20
C ARG A 168 5.45 12.74 23.65
N ASN A 169 5.21 13.19 24.88
CA ASN A 169 3.86 13.30 25.42
C ASN A 169 3.22 14.65 25.06
N VAL A 170 3.01 14.88 23.77
CA VAL A 170 2.41 16.10 23.22
C VAL A 170 1.43 15.76 22.11
N ALA A 171 0.43 16.61 21.88
CA ALA A 171 -0.46 16.48 20.75
C ALA A 171 0.31 16.60 19.42
N PRO A 172 -0.14 15.91 18.35
CA PRO A 172 0.43 16.10 17.02
C PRO A 172 0.30 17.55 16.58
N SER A 173 1.35 18.06 15.90
CA SER A 173 1.46 19.46 15.48
C SER A 173 2.32 19.59 14.23
N LYS A 174 2.52 20.83 13.76
CA LYS A 174 3.43 21.12 12.64
C LYS A 174 4.88 20.70 12.92
N THR A 175 5.32 20.85 14.17
CA THR A 175 6.70 20.53 14.58
C THR A 175 6.85 19.15 15.21
N ASN A 176 5.73 18.45 15.39
CA ASN A 176 5.71 17.09 15.91
C ASN A 176 4.54 16.32 15.24
N PRO A 177 4.78 15.56 14.14
CA PRO A 177 3.70 14.88 13.45
C PRO A 177 3.11 13.69 14.24
N ASP A 178 3.86 13.11 15.17
CA ASP A 178 3.46 11.91 15.92
C ASP A 178 2.90 12.24 17.30
N GLY A 179 3.74 12.43 18.30
CA GLY A 179 3.30 12.64 19.67
C GLY A 179 2.34 11.55 20.14
N TRP A 180 1.12 11.93 20.54
CA TRP A 180 0.09 11.00 21.00
C TRP A 180 -0.40 9.99 19.95
N ARG A 181 -0.07 10.16 18.67
CA ARG A 181 -0.33 9.18 17.61
C ARG A 181 0.56 7.93 17.72
N SER A 182 1.74 8.04 18.34
CA SER A 182 2.60 6.88 18.63
C SER A 182 2.14 6.14 19.89
N PHE A 183 2.16 4.81 19.86
CA PHE A 183 1.84 4.01 21.04
C PHE A 183 2.87 4.20 22.16
N SER A 184 4.13 4.50 21.85
CA SER A 184 5.20 4.63 22.85
C SER A 184 6.52 5.07 22.19
N GLY A 185 7.46 5.61 23.00
CA GLY A 185 8.87 5.72 22.63
C GLY A 185 9.64 4.39 22.74
N ASN A 186 8.99 3.31 23.15
CA ASN A 186 9.59 1.99 23.24
C ASN A 186 9.22 1.12 22.05
N THR A 187 10.20 0.77 21.23
CA THR A 187 10.05 -0.01 19.99
C THR A 187 9.30 -1.35 20.20
N THR A 188 9.53 -2.02 21.33
CA THR A 188 8.86 -3.30 21.64
C THR A 188 7.37 -3.09 21.94
N VAL A 189 7.02 -2.02 22.65
CA VAL A 189 5.62 -1.65 22.93
C VAL A 189 4.91 -1.33 21.64
N VAL A 190 5.51 -0.46 20.79
CA VAL A 190 4.94 -0.09 19.48
C VAL A 190 4.74 -1.32 18.59
N SER A 191 5.74 -2.22 18.53
CA SER A 191 5.63 -3.45 17.74
C SER A 191 4.45 -4.33 18.18
N LYS A 192 4.27 -4.54 19.48
CA LYS A 192 3.18 -5.37 20.03
C LYS A 192 1.81 -4.69 19.86
N ALA A 193 1.72 -3.41 20.16
CA ALA A 193 0.48 -2.63 20.06
C ALA A 193 0.04 -2.47 18.59
N GLY A 194 0.97 -2.14 17.68
CA GLY A 194 0.69 -2.02 16.26
C GLY A 194 0.20 -3.33 15.65
N VAL A 195 0.82 -4.47 15.96
CA VAL A 195 0.34 -5.79 15.51
C VAL A 195 -1.05 -6.10 16.07
N ALA A 196 -1.30 -5.78 17.34
CA ALA A 196 -2.62 -5.99 17.96
C ALA A 196 -3.70 -5.13 17.31
N TYR A 197 -3.41 -3.85 17.03
CA TYR A 197 -4.31 -2.95 16.32
C TYR A 197 -4.60 -3.47 14.91
N MET A 198 -3.57 -3.81 14.14
CA MET A 198 -3.68 -4.41 12.82
C MET A 198 -4.57 -5.66 12.82
N ASN A 199 -4.36 -6.57 13.78
CA ASN A 199 -5.17 -7.77 13.92
C ASN A 199 -6.62 -7.46 14.30
N GLY A 200 -6.85 -6.40 15.08
CA GLY A 200 -8.19 -5.91 15.42
C GLY A 200 -8.96 -5.44 14.18
N LEU A 201 -8.34 -4.66 13.31
CA LEU A 201 -8.93 -4.24 12.03
C LEU A 201 -9.28 -5.44 11.16
N ARG A 202 -8.34 -6.38 10.97
CA ARG A 202 -8.57 -7.60 10.18
C ARG A 202 -9.71 -8.45 10.74
N ALA A 203 -9.77 -8.64 12.06
CA ALA A 203 -10.84 -9.39 12.71
C ALA A 203 -12.22 -8.71 12.58
N GLY A 204 -12.26 -7.41 12.32
CA GLY A 204 -13.46 -6.64 12.01
C GLY A 204 -13.81 -6.56 10.53
N GLY A 205 -12.99 -7.14 9.63
CA GLY A 205 -13.22 -7.11 8.18
C GLY A 205 -12.70 -5.86 7.48
N VAL A 206 -11.76 -5.13 8.11
CA VAL A 206 -11.14 -3.91 7.56
C VAL A 206 -9.67 -4.18 7.27
N ILE A 207 -9.19 -3.73 6.13
CA ILE A 207 -7.81 -3.84 5.67
C ILE A 207 -6.97 -2.77 6.39
N PRO A 208 -5.98 -3.15 7.22
CA PRO A 208 -5.09 -2.18 7.87
C PRO A 208 -4.00 -1.69 6.91
N VAL A 209 -3.61 -0.41 7.06
CA VAL A 209 -2.44 0.18 6.40
C VAL A 209 -1.46 0.64 7.47
N VAL A 210 -0.36 -0.09 7.63
CA VAL A 210 0.65 0.22 8.65
C VAL A 210 1.49 1.42 8.23
N LYS A 211 1.63 2.44 9.07
CA LYS A 211 2.25 3.72 8.69
C LYS A 211 3.13 4.32 9.79
N HIS A 212 4.05 5.22 9.44
CA HIS A 212 4.46 5.73 8.12
C HIS A 212 5.90 5.25 7.83
N PHE A 213 6.08 4.31 6.93
CA PHE A 213 7.39 3.73 6.64
C PHE A 213 8.38 4.81 6.15
N PRO A 214 9.64 4.83 6.61
CA PRO A 214 10.31 3.91 7.52
C PRO A 214 10.25 4.31 9.01
N GLY A 215 9.34 5.18 9.42
CA GLY A 215 9.12 5.66 10.78
C GLY A 215 9.32 7.18 10.91
N LEU A 216 8.31 7.88 11.45
CA LEU A 216 8.34 9.33 11.63
C LEU A 216 8.84 9.76 13.01
N GLY A 217 9.03 8.83 13.96
CA GLY A 217 9.48 9.18 15.30
C GLY A 217 10.74 10.02 15.28
N GLY A 218 10.72 11.16 15.99
CA GLY A 218 11.81 12.14 15.96
C GLY A 218 11.90 12.96 14.67
N SER A 219 10.86 12.99 13.83
CA SER A 219 10.78 13.84 12.65
C SER A 219 10.99 15.32 12.99
N THR A 220 11.70 16.04 12.11
CA THR A 220 12.01 17.45 12.30
C THR A 220 10.82 18.38 12.09
N TYR A 221 9.81 17.91 11.30
CA TYR A 221 8.63 18.68 10.94
C TYR A 221 7.53 17.75 10.39
N ASN A 222 6.29 18.23 10.33
CA ASN A 222 5.21 17.55 9.64
C ASN A 222 5.29 17.84 8.13
N SER A 223 5.39 16.80 7.32
CA SER A 223 5.54 16.87 5.86
C SER A 223 4.40 17.60 5.15
N ASP A 224 3.20 17.65 5.74
CA ASP A 224 2.05 18.38 5.17
C ASP A 224 2.29 19.89 5.11
N PHE A 225 3.11 20.41 6.02
CA PHE A 225 3.34 21.84 6.16
C PHE A 225 4.68 22.31 5.61
N GLY A 226 5.62 21.42 5.31
CA GLY A 226 6.93 21.78 4.77
C GLY A 226 7.91 20.63 4.68
N PRO A 227 9.15 20.90 4.23
CA PRO A 227 10.20 19.90 4.19
C PRO A 227 10.45 19.28 5.56
N ALA A 228 10.49 17.97 5.60
CA ALA A 228 10.64 17.20 6.83
C ALA A 228 11.67 16.10 6.65
N ARG A 229 12.40 15.79 7.73
CA ARG A 229 13.41 14.72 7.77
C ARG A 229 13.10 13.81 8.94
N THR A 230 13.29 12.52 8.73
CA THR A 230 13.28 11.53 9.81
C THR A 230 14.61 11.52 10.56
N LEU A 231 14.73 10.66 11.56
CA LEU A 231 16.03 10.23 12.09
C LEU A 231 16.89 9.62 10.96
N PRO A 232 18.24 9.63 11.08
CA PRO A 232 19.10 8.95 10.12
C PRO A 232 18.74 7.47 9.96
N TRP A 233 18.91 6.93 8.76
CA TRP A 233 18.59 5.54 8.45
C TRP A 233 19.25 4.54 9.43
N SER A 234 20.51 4.75 9.80
CA SER A 234 21.23 3.92 10.78
C SER A 234 20.56 3.87 12.16
N THR A 235 19.82 4.94 12.54
CA THR A 235 19.02 4.99 13.76
C THR A 235 17.67 4.32 13.53
N LEU A 236 16.98 4.63 12.40
CA LEU A 236 15.70 4.02 12.07
C LEU A 236 15.76 2.50 11.99
N GLN A 237 16.86 1.95 11.46
CA GLN A 237 17.06 0.49 11.44
C GLN A 237 16.95 -0.16 12.83
N LYS A 238 17.29 0.58 13.89
CA LYS A 238 17.26 0.08 15.29
C LYS A 238 15.92 0.38 15.98
N VAL A 239 15.32 1.54 15.70
CA VAL A 239 14.14 1.99 16.47
C VAL A 239 12.85 2.05 15.63
N GLY A 240 12.90 2.48 14.37
CA GLY A 240 11.73 2.66 13.52
C GLY A 240 11.34 1.41 12.73
N ILE A 241 12.31 0.62 12.26
CA ILE A 241 12.08 -0.56 11.40
C ILE A 241 11.51 -1.78 12.14
N PRO A 242 11.88 -2.09 13.40
CA PRO A 242 11.36 -3.29 14.06
C PRO A 242 9.83 -3.38 14.14
N PRO A 243 9.05 -2.30 14.37
CA PRO A 243 7.59 -2.36 14.31
C PRO A 243 7.06 -2.79 12.93
N PHE A 244 7.63 -2.27 11.84
CA PHE A 244 7.26 -2.71 10.49
C PHE A 244 7.65 -4.17 10.23
N THR A 245 8.81 -4.61 10.72
CA THR A 245 9.22 -6.02 10.65
C THR A 245 8.24 -6.92 11.38
N ALA A 246 7.78 -6.51 12.56
CA ALA A 246 6.78 -7.25 13.33
C ALA A 246 5.43 -7.31 12.58
N ALA A 247 4.98 -6.19 12.00
CA ALA A 247 3.76 -6.12 11.21
C ALA A 247 3.84 -7.01 9.95
N ILE A 248 4.96 -6.96 9.20
CA ILE A 248 5.18 -7.80 8.01
C ILE A 248 5.15 -9.29 8.38
N LYS A 249 5.84 -9.69 9.46
CA LYS A 249 5.80 -11.07 9.98
C LYS A 249 4.40 -11.50 10.40
N ALA A 250 3.59 -10.58 10.89
CA ALA A 250 2.18 -10.83 11.24
C ALA A 250 1.24 -10.73 10.02
N GLY A 251 1.76 -10.59 8.80
CA GLY A 251 1.00 -10.59 7.56
C GLY A 251 0.34 -9.25 7.23
N ALA A 252 1.00 -8.12 7.48
CA ALA A 252 0.50 -6.80 7.07
C ALA A 252 0.11 -6.79 5.58
N PRO A 253 -1.15 -6.43 5.24
CA PRO A 253 -1.60 -6.43 3.85
C PRO A 253 -1.18 -5.18 3.09
N ALA A 254 -0.98 -4.05 3.80
CA ALA A 254 -0.62 -2.78 3.20
C ALA A 254 0.30 -1.96 4.12
N ILE A 255 1.19 -1.17 3.52
CA ILE A 255 2.11 -0.25 4.20
C ILE A 255 2.06 1.10 3.50
N MET A 256 1.92 2.19 4.27
CA MET A 256 2.05 3.56 3.77
C MET A 256 3.48 4.06 3.96
N VAL A 257 4.01 4.71 2.91
CA VAL A 257 5.36 5.27 2.90
C VAL A 257 5.30 6.79 3.07
N SER A 258 6.07 7.31 4.02
CA SER A 258 6.07 8.72 4.42
C SER A 258 6.62 9.68 3.36
N ASN A 259 6.26 10.95 3.46
CA ASN A 259 6.79 12.04 2.64
C ASN A 259 8.02 12.73 3.25
N ASN A 260 8.62 12.15 4.29
CA ASN A 260 9.84 12.67 4.87
C ASN A 260 11.07 12.21 4.11
N ILE A 261 12.09 13.07 4.04
CA ILE A 261 13.43 12.68 3.60
C ILE A 261 14.08 11.85 4.70
N VAL A 262 14.69 10.72 4.32
CA VAL A 262 15.42 9.84 5.24
C VAL A 262 16.93 10.02 5.03
N PRO A 263 17.64 10.70 5.95
CA PRO A 263 19.07 10.83 5.84
C PRO A 263 19.76 9.45 5.77
N GLY A 264 20.52 9.21 4.72
CA GLY A 264 21.16 7.91 4.44
C GLY A 264 20.40 7.03 3.44
N LEU A 265 19.18 7.39 3.00
CA LEU A 265 18.48 6.71 1.89
C LEU A 265 18.35 7.57 0.62
N GLY A 266 18.81 8.81 0.65
CA GLY A 266 18.76 9.73 -0.49
C GLY A 266 18.20 11.10 -0.14
N THR A 267 17.92 11.89 -1.16
CA THR A 267 17.47 13.30 -1.04
C THR A 267 15.99 13.48 -1.32
N ASN A 268 15.32 12.50 -1.90
CA ASN A 268 13.88 12.54 -2.15
C ASN A 268 13.08 12.07 -0.91
N PRO A 269 11.83 12.52 -0.76
CA PRO A 269 10.88 11.91 0.17
C PRO A 269 10.85 10.38 0.03
N ALA A 270 10.65 9.66 1.13
CA ALA A 270 10.66 8.19 1.12
C ALA A 270 9.63 7.61 0.15
N SER A 271 8.44 8.23 0.02
CA SER A 271 7.39 7.87 -0.94
C SER A 271 7.83 7.96 -2.41
N LEU A 272 8.87 8.73 -2.70
CA LEU A 272 9.43 8.93 -4.04
C LEU A 272 10.81 8.27 -4.21
N SER A 273 11.27 7.49 -3.22
CA SER A 273 12.62 6.90 -3.18
C SER A 273 12.61 5.41 -3.54
N PRO A 274 13.25 5.02 -4.67
CA PRO A 274 13.40 3.60 -5.00
C PRO A 274 14.26 2.86 -3.96
N THR A 275 15.19 3.54 -3.30
CA THR A 275 15.96 2.95 -2.21
C THR A 275 15.06 2.58 -1.04
N ALA A 276 14.17 3.50 -0.61
CA ALA A 276 13.28 3.22 0.51
C ALA A 276 12.26 2.11 0.18
N ILE A 277 11.61 2.18 -0.97
CA ILE A 277 10.52 1.26 -1.30
C ILE A 277 11.05 -0.04 -1.92
N THR A 278 11.78 0.05 -3.04
CA THR A 278 12.19 -1.16 -3.77
C THR A 278 13.30 -1.89 -3.06
N SER A 279 14.36 -1.18 -2.61
CA SER A 279 15.52 -1.86 -2.01
C SER A 279 15.25 -2.28 -0.56
N GLU A 280 14.77 -1.36 0.31
CA GLU A 280 14.61 -1.67 1.73
C GLU A 280 13.31 -2.42 2.00
N LEU A 281 12.14 -1.82 1.68
CA LEU A 281 10.85 -2.39 2.05
C LEU A 281 10.55 -3.69 1.28
N ARG A 282 10.63 -3.66 -0.05
CA ARG A 282 10.32 -4.85 -0.87
C ARG A 282 11.47 -5.85 -0.91
N GLY A 283 12.71 -5.37 -1.10
CA GLY A 283 13.88 -6.24 -1.24
C GLY A 283 14.32 -6.84 0.09
N LYS A 284 14.84 -6.02 1.01
CA LYS A 284 15.45 -6.53 2.26
C LYS A 284 14.43 -7.01 3.28
N MET A 285 13.30 -6.27 3.44
CA MET A 285 12.25 -6.69 4.38
C MET A 285 11.28 -7.70 3.78
N GLY A 286 11.31 -7.94 2.46
CA GLY A 286 10.52 -8.95 1.76
C GLY A 286 9.02 -8.63 1.69
N PHE A 287 8.61 -7.36 1.83
CA PHE A 287 7.20 -6.99 1.78
C PHE A 287 6.60 -7.20 0.39
N LYS A 288 5.50 -7.96 0.31
CA LYS A 288 4.80 -8.32 -0.94
C LYS A 288 3.39 -7.74 -1.05
N GLY A 289 2.94 -7.00 -0.03
CA GLY A 289 1.61 -6.38 -0.01
C GLY A 289 1.54 -5.05 -0.77
N LEU A 290 0.40 -4.38 -0.61
CA LEU A 290 0.13 -3.08 -1.19
C LEU A 290 1.00 -1.99 -0.55
N VAL A 291 1.72 -1.24 -1.36
CA VAL A 291 2.44 -0.03 -0.92
C VAL A 291 1.68 1.20 -1.36
N VAL A 292 1.23 2.00 -0.38
CA VAL A 292 0.51 3.26 -0.60
C VAL A 292 1.45 4.42 -0.28
N THR A 293 1.40 5.50 -1.03
CA THR A 293 2.09 6.75 -0.63
C THR A 293 1.33 7.42 0.50
N ASP A 294 2.00 8.20 1.30
CA ASP A 294 1.36 9.30 2.02
C ASP A 294 0.87 10.37 1.01
N SER A 295 0.09 11.36 1.46
CA SER A 295 -0.51 12.35 0.56
C SER A 295 0.51 13.09 -0.31
N LEU A 296 0.37 12.98 -1.63
CA LEU A 296 1.21 13.70 -2.57
C LEU A 296 0.90 15.22 -2.64
N SER A 297 -0.13 15.68 -1.94
CA SER A 297 -0.42 17.11 -1.74
C SER A 297 0.46 17.75 -0.67
N ALA A 298 1.18 16.97 0.13
CA ALA A 298 2.05 17.45 1.20
C ALA A 298 3.07 18.47 0.69
N LYS A 299 3.31 19.53 1.48
CA LYS A 299 4.28 20.57 1.13
C LYS A 299 5.71 20.05 0.94
N ALA A 300 6.06 18.95 1.61
CA ALA A 300 7.34 18.28 1.40
C ALA A 300 7.55 17.81 -0.05
N ILE A 301 6.48 17.38 -0.73
CA ILE A 301 6.53 16.92 -2.12
C ILE A 301 6.81 18.10 -3.06
N SER A 302 6.06 19.21 -2.92
CA SER A 302 6.29 20.41 -3.75
C SER A 302 7.65 21.05 -3.46
N ALA A 303 8.11 21.04 -2.22
CA ALA A 303 9.44 21.51 -1.83
C ALA A 303 10.58 20.64 -2.39
N ALA A 304 10.32 19.37 -2.67
CA ALA A 304 11.25 18.48 -3.38
C ALA A 304 11.21 18.67 -4.92
N GLY A 305 10.44 19.65 -5.43
CA GLY A 305 10.36 19.99 -6.85
C GLY A 305 9.36 19.19 -7.66
N PHE A 306 8.46 18.44 -7.03
CA PHE A 306 7.47 17.62 -7.73
C PHE A 306 6.08 18.26 -7.71
N SER A 307 5.43 18.32 -8.88
CA SER A 307 3.97 18.44 -8.95
C SER A 307 3.32 17.11 -8.57
N ILE A 308 2.04 17.12 -8.16
CA ILE A 308 1.33 15.89 -7.78
C ILE A 308 1.35 14.83 -8.91
N PRO A 309 1.10 15.14 -10.21
CA PRO A 309 1.20 14.16 -11.28
C PRO A 309 2.62 13.60 -11.47
N ALA A 310 3.65 14.45 -11.34
CA ALA A 310 5.05 14.01 -11.46
C ALA A 310 5.45 13.12 -10.27
N ALA A 311 5.01 13.46 -9.05
CA ALA A 311 5.21 12.66 -7.85
C ALA A 311 4.53 11.29 -7.98
N ALA A 312 3.32 11.23 -8.53
CA ALA A 312 2.61 9.96 -8.75
C ALA A 312 3.39 9.02 -9.68
N VAL A 313 3.92 9.54 -10.79
CA VAL A 313 4.80 8.77 -11.69
C VAL A 313 6.05 8.30 -10.95
N GLN A 314 6.71 9.20 -10.20
CA GLN A 314 7.94 8.86 -9.47
C GLN A 314 7.67 7.83 -8.37
N ALA A 315 6.56 7.93 -7.63
CA ALA A 315 6.18 6.96 -6.62
C ALA A 315 5.99 5.55 -7.20
N LEU A 316 5.24 5.42 -8.31
CA LEU A 316 5.07 4.14 -9.01
C LEU A 316 6.41 3.58 -9.51
N ARG A 317 7.30 4.42 -10.06
CA ARG A 317 8.66 4.02 -10.45
C ARG A 317 9.48 3.53 -9.26
N SER A 318 9.27 4.13 -8.11
CA SER A 318 9.97 3.78 -6.86
C SER A 318 9.46 2.49 -6.20
N GLY A 319 8.34 1.93 -6.68
CA GLY A 319 7.80 0.68 -6.17
C GLY A 319 6.50 0.82 -5.37
N ALA A 320 5.91 2.03 -5.26
CA ALA A 320 4.55 2.20 -4.72
C ALA A 320 3.51 1.64 -5.71
N ASP A 321 2.37 1.20 -5.19
CA ASP A 321 1.28 0.60 -5.97
C ASP A 321 0.07 1.51 -6.06
N MET A 322 -0.16 2.32 -5.05
CA MET A 322 -1.29 3.25 -4.99
C MET A 322 -0.81 4.61 -4.51
N VAL A 323 -1.30 5.65 -5.16
CA VAL A 323 -1.03 7.04 -4.80
C VAL A 323 -2.29 7.71 -4.27
N MET A 324 -2.13 8.60 -3.29
CA MET A 324 -3.22 9.39 -2.74
C MET A 324 -2.84 10.88 -2.66
N PHE A 325 -3.85 11.72 -2.60
CA PHE A 325 -3.72 13.17 -2.48
C PHE A 325 -4.88 13.73 -1.67
N ASP A 326 -4.78 14.98 -1.19
CA ASP A 326 -5.77 15.55 -0.30
C ASP A 326 -7.00 16.09 -1.02
N LEU A 327 -8.09 16.18 -0.27
CA LEU A 327 -9.30 16.86 -0.71
C LEU A 327 -9.03 18.37 -0.81
N GLY A 328 -9.07 18.89 -2.03
CA GLY A 328 -8.87 20.31 -2.29
C GLY A 328 -8.83 20.63 -3.78
N GLY A 329 -9.16 21.86 -4.14
CA GLY A 329 -9.23 22.28 -5.54
C GLY A 329 -10.21 21.45 -6.37
N ASN A 330 -9.88 21.21 -7.63
CA ASN A 330 -10.69 20.37 -8.52
C ASN A 330 -10.14 18.93 -8.52
N VAL A 331 -10.73 18.07 -7.70
CA VAL A 331 -10.35 16.66 -7.52
C VAL A 331 -10.41 15.89 -8.84
N SER A 332 -11.45 16.12 -9.65
CA SER A 332 -11.62 15.42 -10.93
C SER A 332 -10.51 15.78 -11.93
N SER A 333 -10.19 17.07 -12.04
CA SER A 333 -9.08 17.55 -12.87
C SER A 333 -7.74 17.00 -12.39
N GLN A 334 -7.50 16.97 -11.07
CA GLN A 334 -6.28 16.42 -10.47
C GLN A 334 -6.15 14.92 -10.74
N THR A 335 -7.22 14.16 -10.54
CA THR A 335 -7.26 12.71 -10.85
C THR A 335 -6.97 12.44 -12.32
N SER A 336 -7.60 13.20 -13.21
CA SER A 336 -7.35 13.08 -14.67
C SER A 336 -5.90 13.41 -15.03
N SER A 337 -5.32 14.45 -14.41
CA SER A 337 -3.93 14.85 -14.62
C SER A 337 -2.95 13.77 -14.16
N ILE A 338 -3.18 13.16 -12.99
CA ILE A 338 -2.39 12.03 -12.48
C ILE A 338 -2.46 10.85 -13.45
N ALA A 339 -3.67 10.42 -13.83
CA ALA A 339 -3.86 9.30 -14.75
C ALA A 339 -3.21 9.55 -16.13
N THR A 340 -3.28 10.78 -16.63
CA THR A 340 -2.64 11.19 -17.86
C THR A 340 -1.11 11.15 -17.76
N ALA A 341 -0.53 11.68 -16.67
CA ALA A 341 0.90 11.65 -16.45
C ALA A 341 1.45 10.22 -16.37
N ILE A 342 0.75 9.32 -15.64
CA ILE A 342 1.12 7.90 -15.58
C ILE A 342 1.03 7.24 -16.95
N THR A 343 -0.05 7.48 -17.69
CA THR A 343 -0.24 6.94 -19.06
C THR A 343 0.87 7.39 -19.99
N ASN A 344 1.20 8.69 -19.99
CA ASN A 344 2.25 9.25 -20.83
C ASN A 344 3.63 8.75 -20.42
N ALA A 345 3.89 8.56 -19.11
CA ALA A 345 5.14 7.98 -18.63
C ALA A 345 5.34 6.54 -19.13
N VAL A 346 4.28 5.74 -19.19
CA VAL A 346 4.36 4.40 -19.79
C VAL A 346 4.60 4.45 -21.28
N THR A 347 3.87 5.29 -22.02
CA THR A 347 4.03 5.44 -23.48
C THR A 347 5.41 5.96 -23.84
N GLY A 348 5.95 6.90 -23.06
CA GLY A 348 7.29 7.47 -23.24
C GLY A 348 8.44 6.63 -22.69
N GLY A 349 8.17 5.44 -22.13
CA GLY A 349 9.21 4.55 -21.57
C GLY A 349 9.80 4.99 -20.23
N HIS A 350 9.23 6.02 -19.57
CA HIS A 350 9.68 6.54 -18.29
C HIS A 350 9.14 5.73 -17.08
N LEU A 351 8.06 4.96 -17.28
CA LEU A 351 7.53 3.96 -16.35
C LEU A 351 7.31 2.67 -17.14
N SER A 352 7.89 1.55 -16.70
CA SER A 352 7.65 0.29 -17.39
C SER A 352 6.19 -0.15 -17.25
N ARG A 353 5.60 -0.64 -18.35
CA ARG A 353 4.23 -1.16 -18.35
C ARG A 353 4.06 -2.32 -17.36
N SER A 354 5.10 -3.17 -17.25
CA SER A 354 5.10 -4.28 -16.29
C SER A 354 4.99 -3.79 -14.84
N ARG A 355 5.66 -2.67 -14.49
CA ARG A 355 5.54 -2.08 -13.15
C ARG A 355 4.13 -1.53 -12.90
N LEU A 356 3.49 -0.94 -13.90
CA LEU A 356 2.11 -0.47 -13.77
C LEU A 356 1.12 -1.63 -13.62
N ILE A 357 1.31 -2.73 -14.36
CA ILE A 357 0.53 -3.96 -14.20
C ILE A 357 0.72 -4.57 -12.81
N ASP A 358 1.95 -4.60 -12.31
CA ASP A 358 2.25 -5.11 -10.97
C ASP A 358 1.59 -4.26 -9.88
N ALA A 359 1.63 -2.92 -9.99
CA ALA A 359 0.93 -2.00 -9.11
C ALA A 359 -0.59 -2.28 -9.09
N ALA A 360 -1.20 -2.32 -10.26
CA ALA A 360 -2.61 -2.65 -10.42
C ALA A 360 -2.95 -4.03 -9.83
N GLY A 361 -2.04 -5.00 -9.99
CA GLY A 361 -2.15 -6.34 -9.42
C GLY A 361 -2.20 -6.33 -7.89
N HIS A 362 -1.35 -5.56 -7.22
CA HIS A 362 -1.37 -5.42 -5.76
C HIS A 362 -2.68 -4.77 -5.26
N VAL A 363 -3.19 -3.77 -6.00
CA VAL A 363 -4.48 -3.14 -5.69
C VAL A 363 -5.64 -4.13 -5.79
N LEU A 364 -5.64 -5.03 -6.76
CA LEU A 364 -6.64 -6.10 -6.87
C LEU A 364 -6.44 -7.18 -5.81
N ALA A 365 -5.20 -7.57 -5.55
CA ALA A 365 -4.87 -8.62 -4.59
C ALA A 365 -5.33 -8.29 -3.17
N VAL A 366 -5.11 -7.05 -2.71
CA VAL A 366 -5.54 -6.62 -1.36
C VAL A 366 -7.07 -6.63 -1.19
N ARG A 367 -7.83 -6.58 -2.30
CA ARG A 367 -9.29 -6.70 -2.37
C ARG A 367 -9.77 -8.13 -2.62
N HIS A 368 -8.85 -9.09 -2.73
CA HIS A 368 -9.15 -10.47 -3.10
C HIS A 368 -9.89 -10.63 -4.44
N VAL A 369 -9.65 -9.72 -5.40
CA VAL A 369 -10.25 -9.77 -6.73
C VAL A 369 -9.50 -10.76 -7.60
N ASN A 370 -10.24 -11.71 -8.19
CA ASN A 370 -9.76 -12.66 -9.18
C ASN A 370 -10.39 -12.34 -10.54
N LEU A 371 -9.60 -11.93 -11.51
CA LEU A 371 -10.07 -11.63 -12.88
C LEU A 371 -10.25 -12.89 -13.75
N CYS A 372 -9.94 -14.07 -13.21
CA CYS A 372 -10.05 -15.34 -13.89
C CYS A 372 -11.29 -16.16 -13.48
N SER A 373 -12.05 -15.64 -12.51
CA SER A 373 -13.32 -16.25 -12.06
C SER A 373 -14.48 -15.87 -12.96
#